data_1b730460527789e2fbdcd3eb02750e2d
#
_entry.id   1b730460527789e2fbdcd3eb02750e2d
#
_cell.length_a   1.000
_cell.length_b   1.000
_cell.length_c   1.000
_cell.angle_alpha   90.00
_cell.angle_beta   90.00
_cell.angle_gamma   90.00
#
_symmetry.space_group_name_H-M   'P 1'
#
loop_
_entity.id
_entity.type
_entity.pdbx_description
1 polymer ?
#
loop_
_entity_poly.entity_id
_entity_poly.type
_entity_poly.pdbx_seq_one_letter_code
_entity_poly.pdbx_strand_id
1 'polypeptide(L)'
;MRIAFFVNSIETEGPNYATGLLAMAALNRGHEVVYLTPGDFTLRSDDSLTIHATVLPKAKYKKSDAFHAALQDKALERRTMDVEEIDALMLRNDPSLDQTTRPWAVHAGILFGRLAEQRGVVVLNDPEGLALAQNKLYFQSFPEIVRPTTIISRNVEEIRAFADAHPKGVIVKPLQGSGGKNVFKIGSSKETNLNQIFEAVSLEGYLIAQAYLPAAKDGDIRFFMMNGRPLMREGKYAALRRVPAKGDLRSNIHAHGTAEAATVTDEIVALAEMVRPKLVEDGMFLVGLDIVGDKILEVNVFSPGGLSNIRDLTEMDFSDTIIEAVETKIAMQSASGGTISNRLLATL
;
A
#
# COMPACT_ATOMS: atom_id res chain seq x y z
N MET A 1 -3.32 22.34 -10.25
CA MET A 1 -2.22 21.69 -9.55
C MET A 1 -1.65 20.59 -10.43
N ARG A 2 -0.39 20.23 -10.25
CA ARG A 2 0.26 19.10 -10.93
C ARG A 2 0.52 18.00 -9.93
N ILE A 3 -0.11 16.84 -10.10
CA ILE A 3 -0.02 15.68 -9.18
C ILE A 3 0.75 14.58 -9.89
N ALA A 4 1.85 14.14 -9.27
CA ALA A 4 2.69 13.05 -9.77
C ALA A 4 2.34 11.73 -9.08
N PHE A 5 2.27 10.64 -9.85
CA PHE A 5 2.11 9.29 -9.36
C PHE A 5 3.38 8.49 -9.65
N PHE A 6 4.08 8.11 -8.60
CA PHE A 6 5.27 7.27 -8.70
C PHE A 6 4.87 5.80 -8.62
N VAL A 7 5.15 5.04 -9.68
CA VAL A 7 4.79 3.62 -9.83
C VAL A 7 6.02 2.77 -10.18
N ASN A 8 5.94 1.43 -10.05
CA ASN A 8 7.04 0.56 -10.47
C ASN A 8 7.31 0.66 -11.97
N SER A 9 6.27 0.62 -12.80
CA SER A 9 6.31 0.72 -14.25
C SER A 9 4.92 1.09 -14.78
N ILE A 10 4.85 1.97 -15.76
CA ILE A 10 3.59 2.37 -16.40
C ILE A 10 2.98 1.18 -17.15
N GLU A 11 3.81 0.37 -17.80
CA GLU A 11 3.38 -0.78 -18.59
C GLU A 11 2.68 -1.86 -17.76
N THR A 12 2.97 -1.93 -16.45
CA THR A 12 2.37 -2.91 -15.54
C THR A 12 1.16 -2.37 -14.78
N GLU A 13 0.82 -1.08 -14.93
CA GLU A 13 -0.40 -0.52 -14.38
C GLU A 13 -1.63 -1.14 -15.04
N GLY A 14 -2.51 -1.74 -14.25
CA GLY A 14 -3.75 -2.37 -14.73
C GLY A 14 -4.94 -1.41 -14.71
N PRO A 15 -6.01 -1.69 -15.50
CA PRO A 15 -7.17 -0.81 -15.62
C PRO A 15 -7.96 -0.63 -14.32
N ASN A 16 -7.85 -1.60 -13.40
CA ASN A 16 -8.56 -1.61 -12.12
C ASN A 16 -7.66 -1.33 -10.92
N TYR A 17 -6.45 -0.81 -11.16
CA TYR A 17 -5.56 -0.44 -10.06
C TYR A 17 -6.03 0.86 -9.39
N ALA A 18 -5.88 0.90 -8.07
CA ALA A 18 -6.26 2.06 -7.27
C ALA A 18 -5.52 3.34 -7.73
N THR A 19 -4.25 3.22 -8.15
CA THR A 19 -3.46 4.33 -8.68
C THR A 19 -4.12 4.95 -9.91
N GLY A 20 -4.57 4.12 -10.86
CA GLY A 20 -5.28 4.59 -12.05
C GLY A 20 -6.59 5.33 -11.72
N LEU A 21 -7.35 4.85 -10.71
CA LEU A 21 -8.57 5.54 -10.26
C LEU A 21 -8.25 6.91 -9.64
N LEU A 22 -7.20 7.00 -8.82
CA LEU A 22 -6.77 8.26 -8.22
C LEU A 22 -6.30 9.26 -9.29
N ALA A 23 -5.52 8.80 -10.26
CA ALA A 23 -5.06 9.63 -11.38
C ALA A 23 -6.23 10.12 -12.26
N MET A 24 -7.20 9.24 -12.53
CA MET A 24 -8.42 9.58 -13.26
C MET A 24 -9.25 10.62 -12.50
N ALA A 25 -9.41 10.48 -11.19
CA ALA A 25 -10.10 11.45 -10.35
C ALA A 25 -9.39 12.81 -10.38
N ALA A 26 -8.07 12.85 -10.28
CA ALA A 26 -7.28 14.08 -10.37
C ALA A 26 -7.47 14.79 -11.72
N LEU A 27 -7.42 14.07 -12.85
CA LEU A 27 -7.71 14.64 -14.19
C LEU A 27 -9.13 15.16 -14.28
N ASN A 28 -10.13 14.41 -13.78
CA ASN A 28 -11.54 14.81 -13.82
C ASN A 28 -11.82 16.08 -13.00
N ARG A 29 -11.02 16.31 -11.94
CA ARG A 29 -11.03 17.55 -11.13
C ARG A 29 -10.25 18.69 -11.76
N GLY A 30 -9.62 18.47 -12.92
CA GLY A 30 -8.92 19.50 -13.71
C GLY A 30 -7.44 19.67 -13.39
N HIS A 31 -6.85 18.73 -12.66
CA HIS A 31 -5.40 18.74 -12.39
C HIS A 31 -4.59 18.23 -13.58
N GLU A 32 -3.33 18.62 -13.65
CA GLU A 32 -2.35 17.97 -14.51
C GLU A 32 -1.83 16.73 -13.79
N VAL A 33 -1.79 15.60 -14.50
CA VAL A 33 -1.32 14.34 -13.95
C VAL A 33 -0.09 13.88 -14.70
N VAL A 34 0.94 13.53 -13.96
CA VAL A 34 2.18 12.96 -14.50
C VAL A 34 2.51 11.64 -13.80
N TYR A 35 3.12 10.73 -14.52
CA TYR A 35 3.62 9.47 -13.99
C TYR A 35 5.14 9.46 -13.95
N LEU A 36 5.69 8.87 -12.89
CA LEU A 36 7.11 8.68 -12.66
C LEU A 36 7.39 7.21 -12.32
N THR A 37 8.55 6.74 -12.75
CA THR A 37 9.08 5.43 -12.43
C THR A 37 10.44 5.56 -11.75
N PRO A 38 11.03 4.48 -11.18
CA PRO A 38 12.31 4.56 -10.46
C PRO A 38 13.47 5.20 -11.22
N GLY A 39 13.49 5.11 -12.56
CA GLY A 39 14.55 5.67 -13.38
C GLY A 39 14.36 7.13 -13.81
N ASP A 40 13.28 7.80 -13.36
CA ASP A 40 12.91 9.11 -13.87
C ASP A 40 13.47 10.30 -13.07
N PHE A 41 14.25 10.06 -12.03
CA PHE A 41 14.86 11.13 -11.21
C PHE A 41 16.32 11.36 -11.57
N THR A 42 16.74 12.62 -11.56
CA THR A 42 18.13 13.02 -11.72
C THR A 42 18.48 14.12 -10.70
N LEU A 43 19.37 13.81 -9.76
CA LEU A 43 20.00 14.82 -8.92
C LEU A 43 21.23 15.37 -9.69
N ARG A 44 21.23 16.66 -9.97
CA ARG A 44 22.28 17.32 -10.77
C ARG A 44 23.44 17.78 -9.89
N SER A 45 24.53 18.17 -10.52
CA SER A 45 25.75 18.65 -9.84
C SER A 45 25.57 20.00 -9.13
N ASP A 46 24.49 20.72 -9.41
CA ASP A 46 24.09 21.95 -8.74
C ASP A 46 23.04 21.72 -7.64
N ASP A 47 22.85 20.46 -7.24
CA ASP A 47 21.87 19.99 -6.27
C ASP A 47 20.39 20.19 -6.69
N SER A 48 20.10 20.60 -7.94
CA SER A 48 18.73 20.60 -8.45
C SER A 48 18.25 19.17 -8.69
N LEU A 49 16.97 18.91 -8.41
CA LEU A 49 16.32 17.61 -8.65
C LEU A 49 15.38 17.74 -9.84
N THR A 50 15.70 17.08 -10.94
CA THR A 50 14.84 17.04 -12.12
C THR A 50 14.16 15.67 -12.26
N ILE A 51 13.01 15.67 -12.91
CA ILE A 51 12.21 14.46 -13.21
C ILE A 51 11.93 14.37 -14.71
N HIS A 52 11.87 13.13 -15.22
CA HIS A 52 11.51 12.82 -16.63
C HIS A 52 10.08 12.27 -16.66
N ALA A 53 9.09 13.14 -16.47
CA ALA A 53 7.70 12.79 -16.29
C ALA A 53 7.01 12.36 -17.57
N THR A 54 6.17 11.31 -17.51
CA THR A 54 5.19 10.99 -18.53
C THR A 54 3.94 11.79 -18.26
N VAL A 55 3.57 12.69 -19.20
CA VAL A 55 2.45 13.63 -19.03
C VAL A 55 1.18 13.06 -19.63
N LEU A 56 0.13 12.97 -18.83
CA LEU A 56 -1.18 12.54 -19.34
C LEU A 56 -1.93 13.70 -20.00
N PRO A 57 -2.69 13.43 -21.10
CA PRO A 57 -3.55 14.42 -21.72
C PRO A 57 -4.57 14.97 -20.72
N LYS A 58 -4.82 16.29 -20.78
CA LYS A 58 -5.90 16.94 -20.01
C LYS A 58 -7.25 16.55 -20.60
N ALA A 59 -7.75 15.39 -20.20
CA ALA A 59 -9.04 14.84 -20.62
C ALA A 59 -9.82 14.34 -19.41
N LYS A 60 -11.15 14.26 -19.54
CA LYS A 60 -12.03 13.67 -18.54
C LYS A 60 -12.38 12.24 -18.93
N TYR A 61 -12.22 11.33 -18.00
CA TYR A 61 -12.47 9.91 -18.20
C TYR A 61 -13.65 9.46 -17.33
N LYS A 62 -14.62 8.77 -17.94
CA LYS A 62 -15.75 8.17 -17.21
C LYS A 62 -15.52 6.69 -16.87
N LYS A 63 -14.61 6.03 -17.60
CA LYS A 63 -14.32 4.59 -17.44
C LYS A 63 -12.82 4.37 -17.25
N SER A 64 -12.47 3.49 -16.34
CA SER A 64 -11.08 3.12 -16.07
C SER A 64 -10.37 2.50 -17.28
N ASP A 65 -11.07 1.73 -18.12
CA ASP A 65 -10.49 1.17 -19.35
C ASP A 65 -10.06 2.26 -20.35
N ALA A 66 -10.86 3.31 -20.50
CA ALA A 66 -10.52 4.43 -21.39
C ALA A 66 -9.32 5.24 -20.85
N PHE A 67 -9.26 5.44 -19.53
CA PHE A 67 -8.10 6.02 -18.86
C PHE A 67 -6.86 5.15 -19.03
N HIS A 68 -6.99 3.85 -18.79
CA HIS A 68 -5.88 2.90 -18.94
C HIS A 68 -5.35 2.85 -20.37
N ALA A 69 -6.24 2.84 -21.39
CA ALA A 69 -5.83 2.91 -22.79
C ALA A 69 -5.01 4.18 -23.09
N ALA A 70 -5.42 5.34 -22.53
CA ALA A 70 -4.66 6.58 -22.66
C ALA A 70 -3.31 6.53 -21.92
N LEU A 71 -3.24 5.90 -20.76
CA LEU A 71 -1.99 5.73 -19.99
C LEU A 71 -0.99 4.83 -20.74
N GLN A 72 -1.47 3.83 -21.48
CA GLN A 72 -0.65 2.89 -22.25
C GLN A 72 -0.27 3.40 -23.65
N ASP A 73 -0.66 4.62 -24.02
CA ASP A 73 -0.28 5.20 -25.30
C ASP A 73 1.22 5.51 -25.33
N LYS A 74 1.93 4.88 -26.24
CA LYS A 74 3.37 5.07 -26.43
C LYS A 74 3.76 6.46 -26.97
N ALA A 75 2.79 7.22 -27.45
CA ALA A 75 2.96 8.59 -27.94
C ALA A 75 2.84 9.64 -26.81
N LEU A 76 2.66 9.23 -25.55
CA LEU A 76 2.60 10.18 -24.44
C LEU A 76 3.86 11.04 -24.34
N GLU A 77 3.64 12.32 -24.09
CA GLU A 77 4.72 13.28 -23.91
C GLU A 77 5.61 12.88 -22.72
N ARG A 78 6.93 12.88 -22.96
CA ARG A 78 7.95 12.80 -21.92
C ARG A 78 8.52 14.18 -21.71
N ARG A 79 8.33 14.74 -20.52
CA ARG A 79 8.78 16.10 -20.20
C ARG A 79 9.79 16.08 -19.06
N THR A 80 10.93 16.74 -19.29
CA THR A 80 11.89 17.05 -18.21
C THR A 80 11.45 18.33 -17.53
N MET A 81 11.35 18.29 -16.20
CA MET A 81 10.97 19.46 -15.39
C MET A 81 11.68 19.38 -14.03
N ASP A 82 11.76 20.49 -13.32
CA ASP A 82 12.24 20.50 -11.95
C ASP A 82 11.18 19.91 -11.03
N VAL A 83 11.61 19.22 -9.96
CA VAL A 83 10.67 18.53 -9.06
C VAL A 83 9.74 19.51 -8.35
N GLU A 84 10.17 20.75 -8.14
CA GLU A 84 9.38 21.83 -7.56
C GLU A 84 8.18 22.27 -8.45
N GLU A 85 8.16 21.84 -9.71
CA GLU A 85 7.02 22.09 -10.59
C GLU A 85 5.83 21.15 -10.31
N ILE A 86 5.99 20.11 -9.48
CA ILE A 86 4.88 19.28 -9.02
C ILE A 86 4.42 19.74 -7.64
N ASP A 87 3.12 19.78 -7.41
CA ASP A 87 2.53 20.17 -6.13
C ASP A 87 2.47 19.00 -5.15
N ALA A 88 2.21 17.79 -5.67
CA ALA A 88 2.19 16.56 -4.85
C ALA A 88 2.81 15.38 -5.59
N LEU A 89 3.50 14.51 -4.83
CA LEU A 89 4.04 13.22 -5.26
C LEU A 89 3.39 12.10 -4.45
N MET A 90 2.59 11.28 -5.09
CA MET A 90 2.00 10.10 -4.48
C MET A 90 2.89 8.88 -4.74
N LEU A 91 3.49 8.32 -3.70
CA LEU A 91 4.33 7.12 -3.76
C LEU A 91 3.43 5.88 -3.81
N ARG A 92 3.23 5.35 -5.01
CA ARG A 92 2.28 4.27 -5.31
C ARG A 92 2.94 3.01 -5.86
N ASN A 93 4.26 2.92 -5.74
CA ASN A 93 5.00 1.70 -6.07
C ASN A 93 4.86 0.63 -4.98
N ASP A 94 5.07 -0.63 -5.34
CA ASP A 94 5.31 -1.74 -4.42
C ASP A 94 6.79 -2.13 -4.50
N PRO A 95 7.62 -1.79 -3.50
CA PRO A 95 9.05 -2.08 -3.53
C PRO A 95 9.36 -3.57 -3.66
N SER A 96 8.47 -4.45 -3.21
CA SER A 96 8.68 -5.90 -3.27
C SER A 96 8.73 -6.46 -4.69
N LEU A 97 8.09 -5.80 -5.65
CA LEU A 97 8.10 -6.21 -7.06
C LEU A 97 9.46 -5.99 -7.73
N ASP A 98 10.27 -5.08 -7.20
CA ASP A 98 11.57 -4.73 -7.76
C ASP A 98 12.74 -5.51 -7.16
N GLN A 99 12.56 -6.18 -6.03
CA GLN A 99 13.63 -6.84 -5.28
C GLN A 99 14.48 -7.80 -6.09
N THR A 100 13.88 -8.57 -6.96
CA THR A 100 14.58 -9.58 -7.76
C THR A 100 15.07 -9.05 -9.11
N THR A 101 14.25 -8.24 -9.76
CA THR A 101 14.50 -7.82 -11.16
C THR A 101 15.22 -6.48 -11.27
N ARG A 102 14.97 -5.57 -10.33
CA ARG A 102 15.54 -4.21 -10.29
C ARG A 102 15.89 -3.79 -8.85
N PRO A 103 16.84 -4.46 -8.17
CA PRO A 103 17.15 -4.16 -6.76
C PRO A 103 17.50 -2.69 -6.48
N TRP A 104 18.08 -1.99 -7.46
CA TRP A 104 18.38 -0.57 -7.40
C TRP A 104 17.12 0.32 -7.29
N ALA A 105 15.97 -0.16 -7.76
CA ALA A 105 14.70 0.58 -7.78
C ALA A 105 13.94 0.52 -6.43
N VAL A 106 14.24 -0.48 -5.60
CA VAL A 106 13.50 -0.79 -4.36
C VAL A 106 13.31 0.43 -3.46
N HIS A 107 14.34 1.27 -3.35
CA HIS A 107 14.33 2.44 -2.46
C HIS A 107 14.12 3.76 -3.19
N ALA A 108 13.99 3.76 -4.52
CA ALA A 108 13.96 5.00 -5.32
C ALA A 108 12.85 5.97 -4.86
N GLY A 109 11.62 5.46 -4.65
CA GLY A 109 10.49 6.29 -4.20
C GLY A 109 10.76 6.97 -2.85
N ILE A 110 11.36 6.27 -1.89
CA ILE A 110 11.70 6.82 -0.58
C ILE A 110 12.83 7.85 -0.70
N LEU A 111 13.91 7.50 -1.40
CA LEU A 111 15.08 8.37 -1.52
C LEU A 111 14.75 9.69 -2.23
N PHE A 112 14.09 9.60 -3.40
CA PHE A 112 13.73 10.79 -4.16
C PHE A 112 12.49 11.49 -3.60
N GLY A 113 11.59 10.77 -2.92
CA GLY A 113 10.50 11.37 -2.15
C GLY A 113 11.00 12.30 -1.05
N ARG A 114 12.03 11.90 -0.29
CA ARG A 114 12.70 12.76 0.70
C ARG A 114 13.31 14.03 0.08
N LEU A 115 13.95 13.89 -1.08
CA LEU A 115 14.52 15.04 -1.78
C LEU A 115 13.44 15.97 -2.33
N ALA A 116 12.31 15.43 -2.79
CA ALA A 116 11.16 16.21 -3.23
C ALA A 116 10.50 16.97 -2.07
N GLU A 117 10.31 16.29 -0.93
CA GLU A 117 9.78 16.90 0.30
C GLU A 117 10.64 18.09 0.75
N GLN A 118 11.98 17.94 0.79
CA GLN A 118 12.92 19.00 1.15
C GLN A 118 12.82 20.22 0.22
N ARG A 119 12.23 20.06 -0.97
CA ARG A 119 11.99 21.10 -1.97
C ARG A 119 10.56 21.63 -1.97
N GLY A 120 9.78 21.28 -0.93
CA GLY A 120 8.43 21.81 -0.73
C GLY A 120 7.31 21.03 -1.42
N VAL A 121 7.60 19.90 -2.08
CA VAL A 121 6.59 19.02 -2.65
C VAL A 121 5.88 18.25 -1.56
N VAL A 122 4.55 18.15 -1.61
CA VAL A 122 3.77 17.29 -0.70
C VAL A 122 3.96 15.83 -1.11
N VAL A 123 4.56 15.00 -0.24
CA VAL A 123 4.84 13.58 -0.56
C VAL A 123 3.96 12.64 0.27
N LEU A 124 3.24 11.73 -0.36
CA LEU A 124 2.21 10.88 0.26
C LEU A 124 2.36 9.39 -0.18
N ASN A 125 2.43 8.43 0.73
CA ASN A 125 2.63 8.57 2.19
C ASN A 125 3.98 9.23 2.49
N ASP A 126 4.19 9.63 3.74
CA ASP A 126 5.46 10.23 4.15
C ASP A 126 6.65 9.29 3.87
N PRO A 127 7.73 9.75 3.20
CA PRO A 127 8.83 8.88 2.81
C PRO A 127 9.65 8.34 3.99
N GLU A 128 9.74 9.07 5.11
CA GLU A 128 10.39 8.56 6.33
C GLU A 128 9.56 7.45 6.97
N GLY A 129 8.24 7.64 7.04
CA GLY A 129 7.31 6.61 7.49
C GLY A 129 7.38 5.36 6.62
N LEU A 130 7.40 5.51 5.29
CA LEU A 130 7.57 4.40 4.36
C LEU A 130 8.92 3.69 4.52
N ALA A 131 9.99 4.42 4.88
CA ALA A 131 11.29 3.82 5.18
C ALA A 131 11.23 2.86 6.38
N LEU A 132 10.41 3.17 7.40
CA LEU A 132 10.15 2.26 8.53
C LEU A 132 9.32 1.04 8.12
N ALA A 133 8.47 1.19 7.12
CA ALA A 133 7.46 0.20 6.73
C ALA A 133 7.86 -0.68 5.53
N GLN A 134 9.15 -0.72 5.15
CA GLN A 134 9.64 -1.45 3.97
C GLN A 134 9.43 -2.97 4.02
N ASN A 135 9.14 -3.51 5.19
CA ASN A 135 8.89 -4.94 5.38
C ASN A 135 7.88 -5.19 6.51
N LYS A 136 7.43 -6.44 6.64
CA LYS A 136 6.38 -6.82 7.61
C LYS A 136 6.77 -6.71 9.08
N LEU A 137 8.06 -6.43 9.40
CA LEU A 137 8.48 -6.15 10.77
C LEU A 137 7.80 -4.88 11.30
N TYR A 138 7.51 -3.92 10.43
CA TYR A 138 6.75 -2.71 10.77
C TYR A 138 5.47 -3.02 11.55
N PHE A 139 4.79 -4.11 11.19
CA PHE A 139 3.57 -4.52 11.87
C PHE A 139 3.80 -4.87 13.36
N GLN A 140 5.03 -5.23 13.77
CA GLN A 140 5.35 -5.51 15.16
C GLN A 140 5.42 -4.24 16.03
N SER A 141 5.44 -3.05 15.44
CA SER A 141 5.38 -1.76 16.16
C SER A 141 3.96 -1.37 16.61
N PHE A 142 2.93 -2.06 16.14
CA PHE A 142 1.55 -1.86 16.58
C PHE A 142 1.24 -2.64 17.86
N PRO A 143 0.18 -2.26 18.64
CA PRO A 143 -0.18 -2.94 19.88
C PRO A 143 -0.39 -4.45 19.72
N GLU A 144 0.06 -5.25 20.68
CA GLU A 144 -0.09 -6.72 20.63
C GLU A 144 -1.55 -7.16 20.53
N ILE A 145 -2.46 -6.41 21.16
CA ILE A 145 -3.87 -6.74 21.18
C ILE A 145 -4.50 -6.76 19.78
N VAL A 146 -3.98 -5.98 18.83
CA VAL A 146 -4.54 -5.92 17.47
C VAL A 146 -3.95 -6.94 16.52
N ARG A 147 -2.88 -7.64 16.87
CA ARG A 147 -2.15 -8.54 15.97
C ARG A 147 -2.14 -9.97 16.48
N PRO A 148 -2.06 -10.98 15.59
CA PRO A 148 -1.87 -12.38 16.00
C PRO A 148 -0.50 -12.56 16.67
N THR A 149 -0.40 -13.52 17.59
CA THR A 149 0.88 -13.91 18.16
C THR A 149 1.86 -14.29 17.06
N THR A 150 3.06 -13.75 17.10
CA THR A 150 4.02 -13.81 15.99
C THR A 150 5.44 -13.98 16.53
N ILE A 151 6.24 -14.83 15.89
CA ILE A 151 7.70 -14.88 16.02
C ILE A 151 8.34 -14.58 14.68
N ILE A 152 9.48 -13.90 14.70
CA ILE A 152 10.28 -13.61 13.50
C ILE A 152 11.69 -14.14 13.76
N SER A 153 12.09 -15.16 13.01
CA SER A 153 13.35 -15.86 13.24
C SER A 153 13.92 -16.47 11.96
N ARG A 154 15.21 -16.78 11.98
CA ARG A 154 15.88 -17.67 11.01
C ARG A 154 16.24 -19.02 11.62
N ASN A 155 15.89 -19.24 12.87
CA ASN A 155 16.16 -20.51 13.56
C ASN A 155 14.95 -21.44 13.41
N VAL A 156 15.16 -22.57 12.72
CA VAL A 156 14.11 -23.57 12.46
C VAL A 156 13.55 -24.16 13.74
N GLU A 157 14.38 -24.33 14.77
CA GLU A 157 13.92 -24.94 16.04
C GLU A 157 13.00 -23.99 16.82
N GLU A 158 13.22 -22.68 16.74
CA GLU A 158 12.30 -21.69 17.29
C GLU A 158 10.95 -21.71 16.55
N ILE A 159 10.97 -21.84 15.22
CA ILE A 159 9.75 -21.94 14.41
C ILE A 159 8.98 -23.24 14.76
N ARG A 160 9.70 -24.36 14.96
CA ARG A 160 9.12 -25.64 15.41
C ARG A 160 8.45 -25.51 16.78
N ALA A 161 9.16 -24.96 17.74
CA ALA A 161 8.65 -24.76 19.09
C ALA A 161 7.41 -23.84 19.08
N PHE A 162 7.44 -22.80 18.26
CA PHE A 162 6.30 -21.90 18.06
C PHE A 162 5.09 -22.63 17.45
N ALA A 163 5.32 -23.49 16.44
CA ALA A 163 4.25 -24.28 15.82
C ALA A 163 3.62 -25.26 16.83
N ASP A 164 4.42 -25.92 17.66
CA ASP A 164 3.93 -26.86 18.70
C ASP A 164 3.12 -26.14 19.80
N ALA A 165 3.46 -24.89 20.11
CA ALA A 165 2.71 -24.08 21.06
C ALA A 165 1.35 -23.57 20.50
N HIS A 166 1.10 -23.72 19.18
CA HIS A 166 -0.11 -23.21 18.53
C HIS A 166 -0.90 -24.34 17.84
N PRO A 167 -1.75 -25.10 18.58
CA PRO A 167 -2.42 -26.30 18.07
C PRO A 167 -3.40 -26.05 16.92
N LYS A 168 -3.82 -24.81 16.69
CA LYS A 168 -4.63 -24.42 15.50
C LYS A 168 -3.79 -24.30 14.24
N GLY A 169 -2.46 -24.38 14.35
CA GLY A 169 -1.47 -24.18 13.32
C GLY A 169 -0.90 -22.77 13.28
N VAL A 170 0.09 -22.60 12.45
CA VAL A 170 0.77 -21.32 12.21
C VAL A 170 0.87 -21.04 10.70
N ILE A 171 0.93 -19.77 10.35
CA ILE A 171 1.26 -19.30 9.00
C ILE A 171 2.73 -18.92 8.98
N VAL A 172 3.49 -19.55 8.08
CA VAL A 172 4.89 -19.17 7.79
C VAL A 172 4.94 -18.41 6.49
N LYS A 173 5.61 -17.27 6.52
CA LYS A 173 5.73 -16.36 5.37
C LYS A 173 7.06 -15.58 5.42
N PRO A 174 7.58 -15.09 4.28
CA PRO A 174 8.77 -14.25 4.30
C PRO A 174 8.49 -12.88 4.95
N LEU A 175 9.54 -12.27 5.48
CA LEU A 175 9.47 -10.92 6.04
C LEU A 175 9.15 -9.87 4.95
N GLN A 176 9.64 -10.10 3.75
CA GLN A 176 9.41 -9.26 2.57
C GLN A 176 8.48 -9.96 1.57
N GLY A 177 7.92 -9.21 0.62
CA GLY A 177 7.04 -9.73 -0.42
C GLY A 177 5.58 -9.38 -0.23
N SER A 178 4.85 -9.44 -1.35
CA SER A 178 3.42 -9.11 -1.47
C SER A 178 2.66 -10.23 -2.21
N GLY A 179 1.33 -10.12 -2.30
CA GLY A 179 0.50 -11.00 -3.12
C GLY A 179 0.36 -12.44 -2.61
N GLY A 180 0.79 -12.76 -1.37
CA GLY A 180 0.65 -14.11 -0.80
C GLY A 180 1.65 -15.14 -1.34
N LYS A 181 2.76 -14.71 -1.98
CA LYS A 181 3.87 -15.60 -2.37
C LYS A 181 4.52 -16.20 -1.13
N ASN A 182 4.90 -17.49 -1.21
CA ASN A 182 5.62 -18.21 -0.16
C ASN A 182 4.93 -18.15 1.21
N VAL A 183 3.58 -18.19 1.23
CA VAL A 183 2.77 -18.28 2.44
C VAL A 183 2.32 -19.72 2.62
N PHE A 184 2.69 -20.33 3.75
CA PHE A 184 2.40 -21.73 4.06
C PHE A 184 1.71 -21.83 5.41
N LYS A 185 0.75 -22.76 5.52
CA LYS A 185 0.18 -23.15 6.81
C LYS A 185 0.87 -24.41 7.30
N ILE A 186 1.27 -24.42 8.54
CA ILE A 186 1.88 -25.56 9.25
C ILE A 186 0.96 -25.92 10.41
N GLY A 187 0.55 -27.19 10.48
CA GLY A 187 -0.30 -27.71 11.56
C GLY A 187 0.46 -28.10 12.82
N SER A 188 1.72 -28.55 12.67
CA SER A 188 2.59 -28.96 13.79
C SER A 188 4.06 -29.03 13.34
N SER A 189 4.99 -29.15 14.30
CA SER A 189 6.42 -29.38 14.04
C SER A 189 6.72 -30.70 13.32
N LYS A 190 5.76 -31.64 13.34
CA LYS A 190 5.91 -33.00 12.75
C LYS A 190 5.54 -33.05 11.27
N GLU A 191 5.16 -31.94 10.65
CA GLU A 191 4.88 -31.94 9.22
C GLU A 191 6.13 -32.31 8.41
N THR A 192 5.94 -33.28 7.49
CA THR A 192 7.02 -33.91 6.72
C THR A 192 7.80 -32.93 5.84
N ASN A 193 7.14 -31.85 5.40
CA ASN A 193 7.70 -30.84 4.50
C ASN A 193 8.17 -29.56 5.20
N LEU A 194 8.18 -29.52 6.55
CA LEU A 194 8.53 -28.31 7.30
C LEU A 194 9.93 -27.79 6.97
N ASN A 195 10.92 -28.70 6.83
CA ASN A 195 12.27 -28.30 6.44
C ASN A 195 12.32 -27.66 5.04
N GLN A 196 11.58 -28.23 4.08
CA GLN A 196 11.51 -27.71 2.73
C GLN A 196 10.84 -26.33 2.68
N ILE A 197 9.75 -26.15 3.48
CA ILE A 197 9.10 -24.85 3.63
C ILE A 197 10.08 -23.83 4.23
N PHE A 198 10.78 -24.23 5.29
CA PHE A 198 11.77 -23.39 5.95
C PHE A 198 12.89 -22.98 4.96
N GLU A 199 13.47 -23.93 4.25
CA GLU A 199 14.49 -23.67 3.23
C GLU A 199 13.99 -22.70 2.16
N ALA A 200 12.82 -22.96 1.58
CA ALA A 200 12.23 -22.13 0.54
C ALA A 200 12.00 -20.67 0.99
N VAL A 201 11.46 -20.49 2.20
CA VAL A 201 11.16 -19.14 2.72
C VAL A 201 12.41 -18.42 3.23
N SER A 202 13.38 -19.18 3.79
CA SER A 202 14.63 -18.61 4.34
C SER A 202 15.57 -18.05 3.28
N LEU A 203 15.40 -18.41 2.01
CA LEU A 203 16.13 -17.80 0.88
C LEU A 203 15.87 -16.29 0.80
N GLU A 204 14.69 -15.84 1.22
CA GLU A 204 14.29 -14.42 1.21
C GLU A 204 14.67 -13.69 2.51
N GLY A 205 15.33 -14.35 3.47
CA GLY A 205 15.79 -13.73 4.71
C GLY A 205 15.13 -14.28 5.97
N TYR A 206 14.65 -13.40 6.86
CA TYR A 206 13.90 -13.79 8.06
C TYR A 206 12.51 -14.31 7.72
N LEU A 207 12.05 -15.27 8.53
CA LEU A 207 10.71 -15.83 8.45
C LEU A 207 9.81 -15.23 9.54
N ILE A 208 8.56 -15.05 9.19
CA ILE A 208 7.48 -14.78 10.11
C ILE A 208 6.74 -16.10 10.33
N ALA A 209 6.63 -16.56 11.58
CA ALA A 209 5.63 -17.54 11.96
C ALA A 209 4.56 -16.86 12.82
N GLN A 210 3.33 -16.92 12.36
CA GLN A 210 2.19 -16.22 12.93
C GLN A 210 1.08 -17.20 13.27
N ALA A 211 0.50 -17.10 14.47
CA ALA A 211 -0.61 -17.95 14.87
C ALA A 211 -1.76 -17.88 13.84
N TYR A 212 -2.22 -19.04 13.39
CA TYR A 212 -3.32 -19.12 12.44
C TYR A 212 -4.64 -18.69 13.09
N LEU A 213 -5.35 -17.79 12.44
CA LEU A 213 -6.69 -17.37 12.83
C LEU A 213 -7.73 -18.20 12.09
N PRO A 214 -8.52 -19.07 12.77
CA PRO A 214 -9.50 -19.92 12.10
C PRO A 214 -10.55 -19.17 11.28
N ALA A 215 -10.88 -17.92 11.64
CA ALA A 215 -11.79 -17.08 10.91
C ALA A 215 -11.27 -16.68 9.51
N ALA A 216 -9.95 -16.83 9.24
CA ALA A 216 -9.38 -16.55 7.92
C ALA A 216 -9.91 -17.46 6.81
N LYS A 217 -10.47 -18.65 7.17
CA LYS A 217 -11.16 -19.54 6.20
C LYS A 217 -12.36 -18.86 5.52
N ASP A 218 -12.99 -17.90 6.22
CA ASP A 218 -14.14 -17.15 5.76
C ASP A 218 -13.75 -15.84 5.05
N GLY A 219 -12.44 -15.60 4.89
CA GLY A 219 -11.87 -14.42 4.26
C GLY A 219 -11.38 -13.37 5.23
N ASP A 220 -11.02 -12.21 4.69
CA ASP A 220 -10.60 -11.04 5.43
C ASP A 220 -11.32 -9.78 4.94
N ILE A 221 -11.27 -8.73 5.74
CA ILE A 221 -11.79 -7.42 5.37
C ILE A 221 -10.62 -6.50 5.06
N ARG A 222 -10.52 -6.01 3.80
CA ARG A 222 -9.70 -4.88 3.42
C ARG A 222 -10.44 -3.61 3.83
N PHE A 223 -9.89 -2.90 4.83
CA PHE A 223 -10.45 -1.69 5.39
C PHE A 223 -9.51 -0.51 5.14
N PHE A 224 -10.00 0.55 4.51
CA PHE A 224 -9.16 1.70 4.19
C PHE A 224 -9.19 2.75 5.28
N MET A 225 -8.00 3.30 5.55
CA MET A 225 -7.82 4.48 6.40
C MET A 225 -7.16 5.60 5.59
N MET A 226 -7.56 6.82 5.88
CA MET A 226 -6.98 8.05 5.34
C MET A 226 -6.80 9.07 6.46
N ASN A 227 -5.66 9.76 6.52
CA ASN A 227 -5.34 10.70 7.58
C ASN A 227 -5.46 10.09 9.00
N GLY A 228 -5.09 8.82 9.15
CA GLY A 228 -5.22 8.07 10.40
C GLY A 228 -6.67 7.75 10.80
N ARG A 229 -7.68 8.02 9.97
CA ARG A 229 -9.09 7.74 10.24
C ARG A 229 -9.67 6.77 9.22
N PRO A 230 -10.74 6.04 9.58
CA PRO A 230 -11.50 5.26 8.59
C PRO A 230 -11.90 6.14 7.39
N LEU A 231 -11.60 5.68 6.18
CA LEU A 231 -12.02 6.38 4.96
C LEU A 231 -13.52 6.20 4.77
N MET A 232 -14.24 7.32 4.81
CA MET A 232 -15.69 7.35 4.70
C MET A 232 -16.15 8.34 3.63
N ARG A 233 -17.26 8.02 2.98
CA ARG A 233 -18.01 8.93 2.13
C ARG A 233 -19.51 8.66 2.29
N GLU A 234 -20.32 9.70 2.52
CA GLU A 234 -21.77 9.60 2.64
C GLU A 234 -22.24 8.50 3.64
N GLY A 235 -21.54 8.40 4.78
CA GLY A 235 -21.85 7.42 5.82
C GLY A 235 -21.42 5.97 5.52
N LYS A 236 -20.76 5.71 4.37
CA LYS A 236 -20.22 4.39 4.01
C LYS A 236 -18.72 4.35 4.19
N TYR A 237 -18.21 3.24 4.70
CA TYR A 237 -16.78 2.98 4.83
C TYR A 237 -16.19 2.43 3.53
N ALA A 238 -14.96 2.81 3.22
CA ALA A 238 -14.20 2.18 2.14
C ALA A 238 -13.69 0.81 2.62
N ALA A 239 -14.50 -0.21 2.43
CA ALA A 239 -14.20 -1.58 2.85
C ALA A 239 -14.72 -2.61 1.86
N LEU A 240 -13.99 -3.72 1.73
CA LEU A 240 -14.45 -4.91 0.99
C LEU A 240 -14.05 -6.16 1.74
N ARG A 241 -14.85 -7.23 1.59
CA ARG A 241 -14.51 -8.57 2.04
C ARG A 241 -13.85 -9.33 0.90
N ARG A 242 -12.72 -9.97 1.19
CA ARG A 242 -12.04 -10.86 0.25
C ARG A 242 -12.21 -12.29 0.71
N VAL A 243 -12.82 -13.11 -0.13
CA VAL A 243 -13.11 -14.51 0.16
C VAL A 243 -12.12 -15.39 -0.61
N PRO A 244 -11.38 -16.30 0.05
CA PRO A 244 -10.44 -17.17 -0.63
C PRO A 244 -11.13 -18.13 -1.59
N ALA A 245 -10.44 -18.53 -2.66
CA ALA A 245 -10.91 -19.61 -3.53
C ALA A 245 -10.99 -20.92 -2.74
N LYS A 246 -11.89 -21.82 -3.15
CA LYS A 246 -12.06 -23.12 -2.47
C LYS A 246 -10.75 -23.89 -2.43
N GLY A 247 -10.26 -24.16 -1.21
CA GLY A 247 -9.01 -24.89 -0.97
C GLY A 247 -7.75 -24.02 -0.95
N ASP A 248 -7.86 -22.69 -1.12
CA ASP A 248 -6.77 -21.75 -0.90
C ASP A 248 -6.89 -21.09 0.50
N LEU A 249 -5.75 -20.72 1.07
CA LEU A 249 -5.67 -19.97 2.32
C LEU A 249 -5.58 -18.46 2.08
N ARG A 250 -5.30 -18.06 0.83
CA ARG A 250 -5.08 -16.67 0.44
C ARG A 250 -6.38 -16.05 -0.04
N SER A 251 -6.77 -14.96 0.57
CA SER A 251 -7.96 -14.16 0.20
C SER A 251 -7.66 -13.10 -0.87
N ASN A 252 -6.38 -12.91 -1.23
CA ASN A 252 -5.98 -11.90 -2.21
C ASN A 252 -6.68 -12.11 -3.55
N ILE A 253 -7.25 -11.05 -4.13
CA ILE A 253 -7.93 -11.07 -5.43
C ILE A 253 -7.00 -11.57 -6.54
N HIS A 254 -5.71 -11.20 -6.50
CA HIS A 254 -4.69 -11.70 -7.43
C HIS A 254 -4.41 -13.21 -7.28
N ALA A 255 -4.81 -13.83 -6.16
CA ALA A 255 -4.73 -15.27 -5.93
C ALA A 255 -6.10 -15.97 -6.15
N HIS A 256 -6.92 -15.43 -7.06
CA HIS A 256 -8.26 -15.93 -7.39
C HIS A 256 -9.32 -15.80 -6.26
N GLY A 257 -9.06 -14.98 -5.23
CA GLY A 257 -10.07 -14.59 -4.26
C GLY A 257 -11.19 -13.76 -4.91
N THR A 258 -12.39 -13.81 -4.35
CA THR A 258 -13.53 -13.00 -4.78
C THR A 258 -13.73 -11.81 -3.84
N ALA A 259 -14.19 -10.68 -4.41
CA ALA A 259 -14.56 -9.50 -3.65
C ALA A 259 -16.07 -9.49 -3.37
N GLU A 260 -16.44 -9.22 -2.13
CA GLU A 260 -17.83 -9.06 -1.68
C GLU A 260 -17.97 -7.75 -0.90
N ALA A 261 -19.20 -7.26 -0.76
CA ALA A 261 -19.48 -6.12 0.10
C ALA A 261 -19.15 -6.46 1.57
N ALA A 262 -18.41 -5.58 2.24
CA ALA A 262 -18.07 -5.79 3.64
C ALA A 262 -19.15 -5.23 4.56
N THR A 263 -19.42 -5.93 5.66
CA THR A 263 -20.12 -5.36 6.82
C THR A 263 -19.07 -4.84 7.80
N VAL A 264 -19.03 -3.53 8.02
CA VAL A 264 -18.12 -2.91 8.98
C VAL A 264 -18.84 -2.81 10.32
N THR A 265 -18.29 -3.47 11.34
CA THR A 265 -18.80 -3.46 12.70
C THR A 265 -18.02 -2.47 13.58
N ASP A 266 -18.56 -2.16 14.77
CA ASP A 266 -17.89 -1.29 15.74
C ASP A 266 -16.54 -1.86 16.20
N GLU A 267 -16.39 -3.19 16.22
CA GLU A 267 -15.13 -3.85 16.54
C GLU A 267 -14.05 -3.59 15.48
N ILE A 268 -14.41 -3.58 14.19
CA ILE A 268 -13.49 -3.23 13.10
C ILE A 268 -13.03 -1.77 13.22
N VAL A 269 -13.96 -0.88 13.52
CA VAL A 269 -13.65 0.54 13.74
C VAL A 269 -12.75 0.70 14.97
N ALA A 270 -13.01 -0.03 16.05
CA ALA A 270 -12.19 -0.01 17.25
C ALA A 270 -10.75 -0.51 16.98
N LEU A 271 -10.57 -1.57 16.18
CA LEU A 271 -9.24 -2.02 15.75
C LEU A 271 -8.49 -0.93 14.96
N ALA A 272 -9.19 -0.25 14.05
CA ALA A 272 -8.63 0.84 13.26
C ALA A 272 -8.19 2.02 14.15
N GLU A 273 -8.97 2.38 15.16
CA GLU A 273 -8.61 3.43 16.12
C GLU A 273 -7.41 3.05 17.01
N MET A 274 -7.21 1.76 17.34
CA MET A 274 -6.04 1.30 18.10
C MET A 274 -4.72 1.45 17.31
N VAL A 275 -4.74 1.34 15.98
CA VAL A 275 -3.53 1.50 15.15
C VAL A 275 -3.31 2.93 14.67
N ARG A 276 -4.32 3.78 14.77
CA ARG A 276 -4.29 5.17 14.35
C ARG A 276 -3.11 5.98 14.90
N PRO A 277 -2.77 5.94 16.20
CA PRO A 277 -1.66 6.77 16.72
C PRO A 277 -0.34 6.51 15.98
N LYS A 278 -0.03 5.23 15.70
CA LYS A 278 1.19 4.87 14.97
C LYS A 278 1.14 5.29 13.51
N LEU A 279 0.00 5.14 12.84
CA LEU A 279 -0.18 5.59 11.46
C LEU A 279 -0.02 7.11 11.33
N VAL A 280 -0.54 7.86 12.29
CA VAL A 280 -0.41 9.33 12.33
C VAL A 280 1.03 9.74 12.63
N GLU A 281 1.68 9.10 13.63
CA GLU A 281 3.09 9.34 13.96
C GLU A 281 4.01 9.13 12.73
N ASP A 282 3.72 8.13 11.89
CA ASP A 282 4.54 7.80 10.73
C ASP A 282 4.09 8.50 9.43
N GLY A 283 3.14 9.43 9.49
CA GLY A 283 2.70 10.19 8.31
C GLY A 283 2.03 9.33 7.23
N MET A 284 1.28 8.30 7.64
CA MET A 284 0.60 7.39 6.72
C MET A 284 -0.72 7.98 6.24
N PHE A 285 -0.72 8.57 5.05
CA PHE A 285 -1.88 9.21 4.44
C PHE A 285 -2.98 8.22 4.07
N LEU A 286 -2.64 7.20 3.25
CA LEU A 286 -3.59 6.20 2.73
C LEU A 286 -3.09 4.79 3.05
N VAL A 287 -3.91 4.03 3.77
CA VAL A 287 -3.55 2.72 4.31
C VAL A 287 -4.67 1.74 4.06
N GLY A 288 -4.33 0.48 3.78
CA GLY A 288 -5.25 -0.66 3.78
C GLY A 288 -4.93 -1.59 4.93
N LEU A 289 -5.89 -1.83 5.81
CA LEU A 289 -5.82 -2.83 6.87
C LEU A 289 -6.46 -4.13 6.40
N ASP A 290 -5.80 -5.26 6.61
CA ASP A 290 -6.38 -6.58 6.38
C ASP A 290 -6.80 -7.18 7.73
N ILE A 291 -8.10 -7.35 7.93
CA ILE A 291 -8.70 -7.69 9.23
C ILE A 291 -9.38 -9.06 9.17
N VAL A 292 -9.09 -9.91 10.14
CA VAL A 292 -9.73 -11.22 10.33
C VAL A 292 -10.21 -11.34 11.77
N GLY A 293 -11.52 -11.41 11.96
CA GLY A 293 -12.12 -11.43 13.29
C GLY A 293 -11.74 -10.19 14.10
N ASP A 294 -11.09 -10.41 15.23
CA ASP A 294 -10.62 -9.36 16.17
C ASP A 294 -9.14 -8.99 15.98
N LYS A 295 -8.53 -9.35 14.86
CA LYS A 295 -7.10 -9.10 14.59
C LYS A 295 -6.88 -8.48 13.22
N ILE A 296 -5.85 -7.65 13.15
CA ILE A 296 -5.27 -7.16 11.90
C ILE A 296 -4.18 -8.15 11.47
N LEU A 297 -4.19 -8.58 10.23
CA LEU A 297 -3.16 -9.47 9.66
C LEU A 297 -2.02 -8.71 9.01
N GLU A 298 -2.32 -7.57 8.39
CA GLU A 298 -1.39 -6.78 7.61
C GLU A 298 -1.80 -5.31 7.55
N VAL A 299 -0.80 -4.43 7.51
CA VAL A 299 -0.95 -3.00 7.29
C VAL A 299 -0.26 -2.67 5.97
N ASN A 300 -1.05 -2.28 4.97
CA ASN A 300 -0.58 -2.01 3.62
C ASN A 300 -0.46 -0.50 3.41
N VAL A 301 0.76 0.03 3.29
CA VAL A 301 1.05 1.47 3.24
C VAL A 301 1.63 1.96 1.92
N PHE A 302 2.17 1.08 1.06
CA PHE A 302 2.74 1.50 -0.22
C PHE A 302 1.67 1.73 -1.28
N SER A 303 0.96 0.70 -1.69
CA SER A 303 -0.06 0.81 -2.75
C SER A 303 -1.28 -0.06 -2.45
N PRO A 304 -2.06 0.23 -1.38
CA PRO A 304 -3.22 -0.58 -1.08
C PRO A 304 -4.21 -0.58 -2.26
N GLY A 305 -4.50 -1.78 -2.77
CA GLY A 305 -5.47 -2.02 -3.83
C GLY A 305 -6.85 -2.37 -3.26
N GLY A 306 -7.88 -2.32 -4.14
CA GLY A 306 -9.26 -2.69 -3.80
C GLY A 306 -10.28 -1.57 -3.96
N LEU A 307 -9.88 -0.32 -4.21
CA LEU A 307 -10.83 0.80 -4.40
C LEU A 307 -11.78 0.58 -5.59
N SER A 308 -11.29 -0.02 -6.69
CA SER A 308 -12.15 -0.37 -7.84
C SER A 308 -13.21 -1.39 -7.46
N ASN A 309 -12.83 -2.44 -6.71
CA ASN A 309 -13.78 -3.44 -6.26
C ASN A 309 -14.84 -2.84 -5.31
N ILE A 310 -14.44 -1.92 -4.42
CA ILE A 310 -15.39 -1.22 -3.54
C ILE A 310 -16.35 -0.40 -4.38
N ARG A 311 -15.87 0.37 -5.35
CA ARG A 311 -16.72 1.14 -6.27
C ARG A 311 -17.73 0.24 -6.98
N ASP A 312 -17.26 -0.87 -7.54
CA ASP A 312 -18.09 -1.77 -8.33
C ASP A 312 -19.13 -2.52 -7.46
N LEU A 313 -18.82 -2.79 -6.18
CA LEU A 313 -19.72 -3.45 -5.24
C LEU A 313 -20.71 -2.52 -4.55
N THR A 314 -20.34 -1.25 -4.34
CA THR A 314 -21.10 -0.31 -3.49
C THR A 314 -21.62 0.90 -4.24
N GLU A 315 -21.27 1.03 -5.53
CA GLU A 315 -21.52 2.21 -6.37
C GLU A 315 -20.92 3.52 -5.79
N MET A 316 -19.97 3.38 -4.85
CA MET A 316 -19.31 4.50 -4.17
C MET A 316 -17.86 4.62 -4.61
N ASP A 317 -17.51 5.72 -5.25
CA ASP A 317 -16.14 6.04 -5.62
C ASP A 317 -15.47 6.90 -4.54
N PHE A 318 -14.45 6.37 -3.90
CA PHE A 318 -13.68 7.06 -2.86
C PHE A 318 -12.48 7.85 -3.42
N SER A 319 -12.16 7.70 -4.69
CA SER A 319 -10.99 8.36 -5.29
C SER A 319 -11.13 9.88 -5.29
N ASP A 320 -12.32 10.43 -5.49
CA ASP A 320 -12.57 11.87 -5.37
C ASP A 320 -12.27 12.39 -3.96
N THR A 321 -12.73 11.67 -2.92
CA THR A 321 -12.48 12.03 -1.52
C THR A 321 -10.99 12.02 -1.19
N ILE A 322 -10.23 11.06 -1.75
CA ILE A 322 -8.79 10.98 -1.55
C ILE A 322 -8.07 12.14 -2.25
N ILE A 323 -8.44 12.47 -3.49
CA ILE A 323 -7.83 13.59 -4.21
C ILE A 323 -8.20 14.94 -3.57
N GLU A 324 -9.41 15.11 -3.07
CA GLU A 324 -9.80 16.29 -2.30
C GLU A 324 -8.95 16.49 -1.03
N ALA A 325 -8.61 15.39 -0.35
CA ALA A 325 -7.66 15.45 0.76
C ALA A 325 -6.24 15.84 0.30
N VAL A 326 -5.79 15.39 -0.87
CA VAL A 326 -4.51 15.82 -1.47
C VAL A 326 -4.53 17.31 -1.78
N GLU A 327 -5.60 17.83 -2.39
CA GLU A 327 -5.79 19.28 -2.66
C GLU A 327 -5.69 20.10 -1.37
N THR A 328 -6.35 19.62 -0.31
CA THR A 328 -6.32 20.28 1.00
C THR A 328 -4.90 20.38 1.56
N LYS A 329 -4.10 19.29 1.44
CA LYS A 329 -2.72 19.27 1.91
C LYS A 329 -1.82 20.23 1.12
N ILE A 330 -1.98 20.29 -0.19
CA ILE A 330 -1.26 21.24 -1.06
C ILE A 330 -1.60 22.69 -0.62
N ALA A 331 -2.89 22.98 -0.40
CA ALA A 331 -3.30 24.29 0.07
C ALA A 331 -2.73 24.63 1.46
N MET A 332 -2.70 23.68 2.39
CA MET A 332 -2.10 23.85 3.72
C MET A 332 -0.58 24.08 3.63
N GLN A 333 0.14 23.34 2.79
CA GLN A 333 1.57 23.52 2.56
C GLN A 333 1.87 24.92 2.06
N SER A 334 1.11 25.37 1.05
CA SER A 334 1.24 26.72 0.49
C SER A 334 0.93 27.81 1.54
N ALA A 335 -0.18 27.65 2.28
CA ALA A 335 -0.61 28.64 3.29
C ALA A 335 0.36 28.73 4.49
N SER A 336 1.01 27.62 4.86
CA SER A 336 2.00 27.58 5.94
C SER A 336 3.39 28.08 5.53
N GLY A 337 3.60 28.36 4.24
CA GLY A 337 4.94 28.68 3.73
C GLY A 337 5.97 27.58 3.95
N GLY A 338 5.55 26.30 3.96
CA GLY A 338 6.42 25.15 4.15
C GLY A 338 6.87 24.91 5.61
N THR A 339 6.22 25.53 6.58
CA THR A 339 6.62 25.37 8.02
C THR A 339 6.03 24.09 8.64
N ILE A 340 5.03 23.47 8.02
CA ILE A 340 4.49 22.18 8.47
C ILE A 340 5.35 21.07 7.87
N SER A 341 5.84 20.14 8.70
CA SER A 341 6.57 18.98 8.19
C SER A 341 5.66 18.10 7.33
N ASN A 342 6.21 17.48 6.29
CA ASN A 342 5.44 16.58 5.41
C ASN A 342 4.76 15.44 6.19
N ARG A 343 5.47 14.86 7.18
CA ARG A 343 4.94 13.81 8.05
C ARG A 343 3.65 14.23 8.77
N LEU A 344 3.63 15.43 9.34
CA LEU A 344 2.42 15.96 9.98
C LEU A 344 1.34 16.26 8.93
N LEU A 345 1.73 16.95 7.86
CA LEU A 345 0.83 17.32 6.76
C LEU A 345 0.13 16.09 6.15
N ALA A 346 0.84 14.99 6.02
CA ALA A 346 0.32 13.76 5.44
C ALA A 346 -0.90 13.21 6.21
N THR A 347 -1.09 13.56 7.47
CA THR A 347 -2.18 13.03 8.32
C THR A 347 -3.14 14.09 8.89
N LEU A 348 -2.95 15.36 8.54
CA LEU A 348 -3.88 16.46 8.87
C LEU A 348 -5.20 16.40 8.09
#